data_60c55af5abaf611dd91587a6cd2fb449
#
_entry.id   60c55af5abaf611dd91587a6cd2fb449
#
_cell.length_a   1.000
_cell.length_b   1.000
_cell.length_c   1.000
_cell.angle_alpha   90.00
_cell.angle_beta   90.00
_cell.angle_gamma   90.00
#
_symmetry.space_group_name_H-M   'P 1'
#
loop_
_entity.id
_entity.type
_entity.pdbx_description
1 polymer ?
#
loop_
_entity_poly.entity_id
_entity_poly.type
_entity_poly.pdbx_seq_one_letter_code
_entity_poly.pdbx_strand_id
1 'polypeptide(L)'
;MRKNLGSCLFVIKRALKGLIPSGERLRMGRELSPTRLKLSIKSDYAARAVLWLSQHYAEGEARTVEEMATDQNIPPNYLVQILIELKSANIVRSLRGKEGGYLLARPPGQITFGDVLRCIHGEIFDSPALGNPPSPPELRGAWQQLRQAVNQTADSITFQQLVEASQDKGKMYYI
;
A
#
# COMPACT_ATOMS: atom_id res chain seq x y z
N MET A 1 28.58 14.53 21.88
CA MET A 1 28.12 14.00 23.18
C MET A 1 27.11 12.88 22.94
N ARG A 2 27.59 11.63 22.96
CA ARG A 2 26.75 10.42 22.87
C ARG A 2 26.41 9.99 24.29
N LYS A 3 25.16 10.00 24.70
CA LYS A 3 24.71 9.47 26.00
C LYS A 3 23.77 8.27 25.77
N ASN A 4 24.30 7.12 26.09
CA ASN A 4 23.75 5.93 26.76
C ASN A 4 22.24 5.62 26.65
N LEU A 5 21.86 4.82 25.65
CA LEU A 5 20.61 4.06 25.60
C LEU A 5 20.74 2.62 26.15
N GLY A 6 21.90 2.26 26.69
CA GLY A 6 22.18 0.90 27.20
C GLY A 6 21.70 0.60 28.62
N SER A 7 21.36 1.63 29.40
CA SER A 7 21.09 1.46 30.84
C SER A 7 19.63 1.09 31.18
N CYS A 8 18.69 1.41 30.32
CA CYS A 8 17.26 1.18 30.59
C CYS A 8 16.82 -0.27 30.34
N LEU A 9 17.48 -0.96 29.40
CA LEU A 9 17.16 -2.37 29.08
C LEU A 9 17.66 -3.37 30.12
N PHE A 10 18.68 -2.97 30.89
CA PHE A 10 19.29 -3.83 31.93
C PHE A 10 18.46 -3.85 33.23
N VAL A 11 17.80 -2.76 33.55
CA VAL A 11 16.95 -2.64 34.74
C VAL A 11 15.65 -3.42 34.59
N ILE A 12 15.06 -3.45 33.41
CA ILE A 12 13.81 -4.20 33.14
C ILE A 12 14.03 -5.72 33.15
N LYS A 13 15.19 -6.20 32.71
CA LYS A 13 15.53 -7.64 32.77
C LYS A 13 15.74 -8.17 34.19
N ARG A 14 16.10 -7.31 35.12
CA ARG A 14 16.36 -7.72 36.52
C ARG A 14 15.09 -7.78 37.38
N ALA A 15 14.07 -6.99 37.01
CA ALA A 15 12.78 -6.98 37.72
C ALA A 15 11.87 -8.16 37.36
N LEU A 16 12.06 -8.81 36.22
CA LEU A 16 11.22 -9.92 35.74
C LEU A 16 11.75 -11.32 36.08
N LYS A 17 12.89 -11.42 36.78
CA LYS A 17 13.50 -12.71 37.11
C LYS A 17 12.91 -13.39 38.36
N GLY A 18 11.94 -12.77 39.03
CA GLY A 18 11.36 -13.26 40.27
C GLY A 18 9.89 -13.72 40.22
N LEU A 19 9.23 -13.68 39.05
CA LEU A 19 7.76 -13.90 38.97
C LEU A 19 7.30 -15.02 38.03
N ILE A 20 8.17 -15.97 37.67
CA ILE A 20 7.74 -17.14 36.86
C ILE A 20 7.89 -18.40 37.72
N PRO A 21 6.81 -19.06 38.15
CA PRO A 21 6.89 -20.39 38.71
C PRO A 21 7.29 -21.39 37.64
N SER A 22 8.31 -22.19 37.95
CA SER A 22 8.81 -23.27 37.09
C SER A 22 7.73 -24.34 36.94
N GLY A 23 7.17 -24.49 35.74
CA GLY A 23 6.38 -25.71 35.45
C GLY A 23 5.34 -25.69 34.36
N GLU A 24 5.13 -24.64 33.61
CA GLU A 24 4.20 -24.74 32.44
C GLU A 24 4.88 -24.28 31.16
N ARG A 25 5.16 -25.28 30.28
CA ARG A 25 5.46 -25.00 28.87
C ARG A 25 4.19 -24.51 28.19
N LEU A 26 3.98 -23.21 28.22
CA LEU A 26 3.04 -22.59 27.31
C LEU A 26 3.54 -22.87 25.88
N ARG A 27 2.81 -23.70 25.15
CA ARG A 27 2.91 -23.81 23.68
C ARG A 27 2.52 -22.45 23.11
N MET A 28 3.46 -21.55 22.99
CA MET A 28 3.33 -20.34 22.16
C MET A 28 3.42 -20.78 20.69
N GLY A 29 2.34 -21.36 20.20
CA GLY A 29 2.10 -21.54 18.77
C GLY A 29 1.25 -20.36 18.29
N ARG A 30 1.91 -19.33 17.85
CA ARG A 30 1.62 -18.38 16.77
C ARG A 30 2.56 -17.22 16.97
N GLU A 31 3.59 -17.14 16.15
CA GLU A 31 4.31 -15.89 15.98
C GLU A 31 3.29 -14.83 15.59
N LEU A 32 3.00 -13.91 16.52
CA LEU A 32 2.38 -12.64 16.20
C LEU A 32 3.41 -11.90 15.36
N SER A 33 3.34 -12.06 14.05
CA SER A 33 4.03 -11.19 13.13
C SER A 33 3.68 -9.76 13.53
N PRO A 34 4.67 -8.89 13.81
CA PRO A 34 4.36 -7.51 14.11
C PRO A 34 3.59 -6.96 12.91
N THR A 35 2.34 -6.59 13.13
CA THR A 35 1.49 -5.92 12.14
C THR A 35 2.12 -4.56 11.90
N ARG A 36 3.16 -4.54 11.07
CA ARG A 36 3.71 -3.29 10.55
C ARG A 36 2.70 -2.80 9.51
N LEU A 37 2.36 -1.53 9.55
CA LEU A 37 1.76 -0.84 8.42
C LEU A 37 2.77 -0.86 7.26
N LYS A 38 2.95 -2.01 6.64
CA LYS A 38 3.78 -2.22 5.47
C LYS A 38 2.86 -2.18 4.27
N LEU A 39 2.90 -1.09 3.55
CA LEU A 39 2.51 -1.15 2.17
C LEU A 39 3.35 -2.25 1.51
N SER A 40 2.69 -3.23 0.90
CA SER A 40 3.38 -4.35 0.30
C SER A 40 4.06 -3.91 -0.99
N ILE A 41 5.08 -4.63 -1.44
CA ILE A 41 5.68 -4.42 -2.76
C ILE A 41 4.63 -4.51 -3.87
N LYS A 42 3.57 -5.28 -3.65
CA LYS A 42 2.43 -5.41 -4.57
C LYS A 42 1.68 -4.09 -4.72
N SER A 43 1.48 -3.32 -3.63
CA SER A 43 0.85 -1.99 -3.69
C SER A 43 1.70 -1.00 -4.47
N ASP A 44 3.02 -1.02 -4.26
CA ASP A 44 3.95 -0.17 -5.00
C ASP A 44 3.87 -0.50 -6.50
N TYR A 45 3.94 -1.78 -6.87
CA TYR A 45 3.84 -2.21 -8.25
C TYR A 45 2.48 -1.87 -8.87
N ALA A 46 1.38 -2.01 -8.13
CA ALA A 46 0.05 -1.63 -8.60
C ALA A 46 -0.04 -0.12 -8.86
N ALA A 47 0.44 0.69 -7.92
CA ALA A 47 0.44 2.15 -8.08
C ALA A 47 1.32 2.59 -9.27
N ARG A 48 2.50 1.98 -9.45
CA ARG A 48 3.39 2.25 -10.60
C ARG A 48 2.75 1.87 -11.92
N ALA A 49 2.10 0.71 -11.99
CA ALA A 49 1.38 0.27 -13.20
C ALA A 49 0.25 1.24 -13.57
N VAL A 50 -0.57 1.68 -12.58
CA VAL A 50 -1.65 2.64 -12.83
C VAL A 50 -1.10 4.01 -13.21
N LEU A 51 -0.01 4.47 -12.59
CA LEU A 51 0.64 5.74 -12.94
C LEU A 51 1.18 5.70 -14.38
N TRP A 52 1.84 4.62 -14.76
CA TRP A 52 2.34 4.44 -16.12
C TRP A 52 1.22 4.45 -17.16
N LEU A 53 0.13 3.72 -16.92
CA LEU A 53 -1.06 3.76 -17.80
C LEU A 53 -1.70 5.16 -17.82
N SER A 54 -1.62 5.92 -16.72
CA SER A 54 -2.13 7.29 -16.67
C SER A 54 -1.31 8.25 -17.52
N GLN A 55 0.00 8.06 -17.60
CA GLN A 55 0.89 8.85 -18.45
C GLN A 55 0.61 8.63 -19.94
N HIS A 56 0.16 7.41 -20.32
CA HIS A 56 -0.18 7.05 -21.71
C HIS A 56 -1.68 7.15 -22.01
N TYR A 57 -2.48 7.67 -21.06
CA TYR A 57 -3.93 7.70 -21.22
C TYR A 57 -4.42 8.52 -22.41
N ALA A 58 -3.76 9.63 -22.74
CA ALA A 58 -4.12 10.51 -23.84
C ALA A 58 -3.97 9.84 -25.21
N GLU A 59 -3.13 8.83 -25.34
CA GLU A 59 -2.89 8.11 -26.59
C GLU A 59 -4.07 7.19 -26.95
N GLY A 60 -4.86 6.76 -25.97
CA GLY A 60 -6.06 5.92 -26.15
C GLY A 60 -5.77 4.47 -26.56
N GLU A 61 -4.50 4.09 -26.65
CA GLU A 61 -4.03 2.78 -27.10
C GLU A 61 -3.82 1.83 -25.93
N ALA A 62 -4.09 0.54 -26.18
CA ALA A 62 -3.78 -0.49 -25.19
C ALA A 62 -2.27 -0.75 -25.15
N ARG A 63 -1.76 -0.94 -23.95
CA ARG A 63 -0.33 -1.21 -23.71
C ARG A 63 -0.12 -2.64 -23.27
N THR A 64 0.96 -3.25 -23.76
CA THR A 64 1.29 -4.63 -23.43
C THR A 64 1.85 -4.76 -22.00
N VAL A 65 1.77 -5.97 -21.46
CA VAL A 65 2.37 -6.28 -20.15
C VAL A 65 3.88 -6.17 -20.22
N GLU A 66 4.48 -6.58 -21.34
CA GLU A 66 5.91 -6.59 -21.57
C GLU A 66 6.51 -5.18 -21.55
N GLU A 67 5.87 -4.22 -22.25
CA GLU A 67 6.27 -2.81 -22.21
C GLU A 67 6.23 -2.25 -20.77
N MET A 68 5.10 -2.40 -20.11
CA MET A 68 4.91 -1.91 -18.74
C MET A 68 5.90 -2.58 -17.76
N ALA A 69 6.11 -3.89 -17.88
CA ALA A 69 7.02 -4.64 -17.03
C ALA A 69 8.46 -4.15 -17.18
N THR A 70 8.89 -3.90 -18.43
CA THR A 70 10.23 -3.40 -18.75
C THR A 70 10.42 -1.98 -18.19
N ASP A 71 9.54 -1.06 -18.54
CA ASP A 71 9.64 0.34 -18.15
C ASP A 71 9.57 0.55 -16.64
N GLN A 72 8.76 -0.25 -15.97
CA GLN A 72 8.56 -0.14 -14.53
C GLN A 72 9.47 -1.07 -13.72
N ASN A 73 10.28 -1.90 -14.39
CA ASN A 73 11.12 -2.92 -13.74
C ASN A 73 10.31 -3.79 -12.75
N ILE A 74 9.18 -4.33 -13.25
CA ILE A 74 8.29 -5.22 -12.50
C ILE A 74 8.34 -6.59 -13.17
N PRO A 75 8.46 -7.71 -12.41
CA PRO A 75 8.42 -9.04 -13.01
C PRO A 75 7.09 -9.27 -13.77
N PRO A 76 7.11 -9.67 -15.07
CA PRO A 76 5.90 -9.75 -15.91
C PRO A 76 4.80 -10.65 -15.32
N ASN A 77 5.16 -11.83 -14.82
CA ASN A 77 4.20 -12.76 -14.22
C ASN A 77 3.50 -12.18 -12.98
N TYR A 78 4.22 -11.36 -12.21
CA TYR A 78 3.65 -10.70 -11.03
C TYR A 78 2.76 -9.53 -11.44
N LEU A 79 3.16 -8.79 -12.46
CA LEU A 79 2.37 -7.69 -13.03
C LEU A 79 1.02 -8.19 -13.58
N VAL A 80 0.99 -9.34 -14.27
CA VAL A 80 -0.27 -9.94 -14.76
C VAL A 80 -1.25 -10.17 -13.60
N GLN A 81 -0.80 -10.71 -12.46
CA GLN A 81 -1.67 -10.92 -11.31
C GLN A 81 -2.24 -9.59 -10.76
N ILE A 82 -1.42 -8.57 -10.68
CA ILE A 82 -1.84 -7.22 -10.27
C ILE A 82 -2.88 -6.64 -11.25
N LEU A 83 -2.65 -6.76 -12.56
CA LEU A 83 -3.57 -6.26 -13.57
C LEU A 83 -4.92 -6.99 -13.56
N ILE A 84 -4.95 -8.28 -13.22
CA ILE A 84 -6.20 -9.02 -13.03
C ILE A 84 -7.00 -8.43 -11.85
N GLU A 85 -6.37 -8.12 -10.74
CA GLU A 85 -7.03 -7.51 -9.59
C GLU A 85 -7.50 -6.08 -9.89
N LEU A 86 -6.65 -5.26 -10.50
CA LEU A 86 -7.01 -3.91 -10.92
C LEU A 86 -8.19 -3.91 -11.92
N LYS A 87 -8.26 -4.94 -12.78
CA LYS A 87 -9.38 -5.13 -13.70
C LYS A 87 -10.66 -5.51 -12.96
N SER A 88 -10.60 -6.36 -11.96
CA SER A 88 -11.78 -6.73 -11.15
C SER A 88 -12.35 -5.51 -10.39
N ALA A 89 -11.50 -4.57 -10.00
CA ALA A 89 -11.87 -3.30 -9.38
C ALA A 89 -12.26 -2.19 -10.38
N ASN A 90 -12.35 -2.50 -11.68
CA ASN A 90 -12.66 -1.53 -12.74
C ASN A 90 -11.73 -0.30 -12.75
N ILE A 91 -10.45 -0.51 -12.40
CA ILE A 91 -9.39 0.50 -12.52
C ILE A 91 -8.75 0.40 -13.90
N VAL A 92 -8.52 -0.82 -14.38
CA VAL A 92 -8.02 -1.10 -15.73
C VAL A 92 -9.00 -1.98 -16.51
N ARG A 93 -8.89 -1.96 -17.84
CA ARG A 93 -9.57 -2.87 -18.75
C ARG A 93 -8.58 -3.50 -19.72
N SER A 94 -8.90 -4.70 -20.22
CA SER A 94 -8.06 -5.38 -21.22
C SER A 94 -8.74 -5.39 -22.59
N LEU A 95 -7.97 -5.18 -23.63
CA LEU A 95 -8.37 -5.41 -25.03
C LEU A 95 -7.74 -6.71 -25.53
N ARG A 96 -8.47 -7.44 -26.38
CA ARG A 96 -8.00 -8.66 -27.04
C ARG A 96 -7.56 -8.32 -28.47
N GLY A 97 -6.67 -9.14 -29.03
CA GLY A 97 -6.23 -9.04 -30.44
C GLY A 97 -4.74 -8.72 -30.56
N LYS A 98 -4.29 -8.49 -31.79
CA LYS A 98 -2.89 -8.21 -32.15
C LYS A 98 -2.37 -6.92 -31.47
N GLU A 99 -3.25 -5.92 -31.36
CA GLU A 99 -3.02 -4.66 -30.67
C GLU A 99 -3.66 -4.67 -29.26
N GLY A 100 -3.72 -5.86 -28.65
CA GLY A 100 -4.31 -6.08 -27.35
C GLY A 100 -3.38 -5.65 -26.22
N GLY A 101 -3.96 -5.50 -25.03
CA GLY A 101 -3.20 -5.07 -23.85
C GLY A 101 -4.11 -4.53 -22.78
N TYR A 102 -3.57 -3.65 -21.96
CA TYR A 102 -4.28 -3.01 -20.86
C TYR A 102 -4.32 -1.49 -21.04
N LEU A 103 -5.40 -0.88 -20.58
CA LEU A 103 -5.57 0.57 -20.49
C LEU A 103 -6.45 0.90 -19.29
N LEU A 104 -6.50 2.17 -18.90
CA LEU A 104 -7.37 2.58 -17.81
C LEU A 104 -8.84 2.39 -18.19
N ALA A 105 -9.66 1.96 -17.22
CA ALA A 105 -11.11 1.82 -17.40
C ALA A 105 -11.84 3.16 -17.28
N ARG A 106 -11.23 4.15 -16.61
CA ARG A 106 -11.77 5.50 -16.37
C ARG A 106 -10.63 6.53 -16.37
N PRO A 107 -10.94 7.82 -16.54
CA PRO A 107 -9.92 8.88 -16.57
C PRO A 107 -9.03 8.91 -15.33
N PRO A 108 -7.74 9.27 -15.44
CA PRO A 108 -6.81 9.33 -14.30
C PRO A 108 -7.29 10.22 -13.15
N GLY A 109 -8.03 11.29 -13.45
CA GLY A 109 -8.62 12.18 -12.44
C GLY A 109 -9.75 11.54 -11.61
N GLN A 110 -10.27 10.39 -12.04
CA GLN A 110 -11.29 9.62 -11.35
C GLN A 110 -10.73 8.38 -10.64
N ILE A 111 -9.43 8.17 -10.69
CA ILE A 111 -8.75 7.08 -10.01
C ILE A 111 -7.90 7.68 -8.91
N THR A 112 -8.18 7.30 -7.67
CA THR A 112 -7.43 7.77 -6.51
C THR A 112 -6.37 6.76 -6.08
N PHE A 113 -5.38 7.23 -5.35
CA PHE A 113 -4.40 6.37 -4.72
C PHE A 113 -5.07 5.39 -3.73
N GLY A 114 -6.13 5.86 -3.06
CA GLY A 114 -6.97 5.05 -2.18
C GLY A 114 -7.66 3.89 -2.90
N ASP A 115 -8.15 4.09 -4.14
CA ASP A 115 -8.76 3.03 -4.94
C ASP A 115 -7.77 1.88 -5.19
N VAL A 116 -6.54 2.21 -5.56
CA VAL A 116 -5.50 1.20 -5.83
C VAL A 116 -5.12 0.45 -4.54
N LEU A 117 -4.94 1.17 -3.43
CA LEU A 117 -4.60 0.53 -2.17
C LEU A 117 -5.71 -0.40 -1.68
N ARG A 118 -6.97 0.01 -1.77
CA ARG A 118 -8.13 -0.82 -1.40
C ARG A 118 -8.29 -2.02 -2.33
N CYS A 119 -7.99 -1.87 -3.61
CA CYS A 119 -8.00 -3.00 -4.54
C CYS A 119 -7.03 -4.12 -4.12
N ILE A 120 -5.84 -3.75 -3.63
CA ILE A 120 -4.78 -4.71 -3.30
C ILE A 120 -4.91 -5.27 -1.87
N HIS A 121 -5.40 -4.47 -0.92
CA HIS A 121 -5.39 -4.81 0.51
C HIS A 121 -6.78 -4.93 1.13
N GLY A 122 -7.84 -4.49 0.46
CA GLY A 122 -9.13 -4.24 1.09
C GLY A 122 -9.10 -2.93 1.87
N GLU A 123 -9.01 -2.98 3.17
CA GLU A 123 -8.87 -1.77 4.00
C GLU A 123 -7.43 -1.25 3.99
N ILE A 124 -7.24 0.07 3.80
CA ILE A 124 -5.92 0.70 3.80
C ILE A 124 -5.34 0.69 5.21
N PHE A 125 -6.18 0.96 6.18
CA PHE A 125 -5.83 0.94 7.60
C PHE A 125 -6.85 0.11 8.36
N ASP A 126 -6.39 -1.03 8.88
CA ASP A 126 -7.17 -1.89 9.76
C ASP A 126 -6.44 -2.11 11.10
N SER A 127 -7.22 -2.18 12.15
CA SER A 127 -6.73 -2.50 13.49
C SER A 127 -7.72 -3.42 14.19
N PRO A 128 -7.26 -4.48 14.85
CA PRO A 128 -8.13 -5.35 15.65
C PRO A 128 -8.97 -4.57 16.68
N ALA A 129 -8.49 -3.41 17.14
CA ALA A 129 -9.19 -2.53 18.06
C ALA A 129 -10.44 -1.88 17.47
N LEU A 130 -10.61 -1.88 16.13
CA LEU A 130 -11.79 -1.36 15.45
C LEU A 130 -12.92 -2.39 15.33
N GLY A 131 -12.58 -3.69 15.32
CA GLY A 131 -13.54 -4.77 15.04
C GLY A 131 -14.36 -5.23 16.24
N ASN A 132 -13.74 -5.62 17.34
CA ASN A 132 -14.49 -6.11 18.53
C ASN A 132 -13.61 -6.04 19.78
N PRO A 133 -13.92 -5.16 20.70
CA PRO A 133 -12.93 -4.76 21.69
C PRO A 133 -13.23 -5.10 23.12
N PRO A 134 -12.19 -5.40 23.86
CA PRO A 134 -11.99 -4.83 25.16
C PRO A 134 -11.25 -3.46 25.12
N SER A 135 -11.18 -2.79 23.98
CA SER A 135 -10.50 -1.48 23.90
C SER A 135 -11.33 -0.37 24.56
N PRO A 136 -10.74 0.49 25.38
CA PRO A 136 -11.40 1.67 25.93
C PRO A 136 -12.00 2.55 24.82
N PRO A 137 -13.16 3.21 25.06
CA PRO A 137 -13.83 4.04 24.04
C PRO A 137 -12.94 5.15 23.49
N GLU A 138 -12.10 5.74 24.33
CA GLU A 138 -11.17 6.83 23.98
C GLU A 138 -10.13 6.35 22.96
N LEU A 139 -9.59 5.15 23.21
CA LEU A 139 -8.61 4.54 22.28
C LEU A 139 -9.26 4.14 20.96
N ARG A 140 -10.49 3.63 20.99
CA ARG A 140 -11.27 3.32 19.79
C ARG A 140 -11.53 4.57 18.96
N GLY A 141 -11.87 5.68 19.60
CA GLY A 141 -12.02 6.98 18.95
C GLY A 141 -10.75 7.43 18.23
N ALA A 142 -9.59 7.28 18.89
CA ALA A 142 -8.30 7.61 18.27
C ALA A 142 -7.99 6.73 17.04
N TRP A 143 -8.26 5.42 17.09
CA TRP A 143 -8.10 4.53 15.95
C TRP A 143 -9.03 4.86 14.78
N GLN A 144 -10.28 5.25 15.07
CA GLN A 144 -11.24 5.69 14.05
C GLN A 144 -10.78 6.98 13.37
N GLN A 145 -10.29 7.96 14.13
CA GLN A 145 -9.73 9.20 13.59
C GLN A 145 -8.53 8.92 12.68
N LEU A 146 -7.62 8.05 13.10
CA LEU A 146 -6.45 7.68 12.29
C LEU A 146 -6.87 7.00 10.98
N ARG A 147 -7.80 6.04 11.02
CA ARG A 147 -8.35 5.40 9.82
C ARG A 147 -8.96 6.42 8.87
N GLN A 148 -9.76 7.33 9.40
CA GLN A 148 -10.39 8.38 8.61
C GLN A 148 -9.35 9.29 7.94
N ALA A 149 -8.34 9.74 8.67
CA ALA A 149 -7.28 10.59 8.13
C ALA A 149 -6.48 9.90 7.01
N VAL A 150 -6.14 8.61 7.20
CA VAL A 150 -5.46 7.81 6.17
C VAL A 150 -6.30 7.68 4.90
N ASN A 151 -7.59 7.33 5.05
CA ASN A 151 -8.50 7.19 3.92
C ASN A 151 -8.69 8.52 3.19
N GLN A 152 -8.97 9.62 3.90
CA GLN A 152 -9.13 10.94 3.31
C GLN A 152 -7.89 11.38 2.53
N THR A 153 -6.70 11.17 3.09
CA THR A 153 -5.45 11.51 2.40
C THR A 153 -5.27 10.66 1.15
N ALA A 154 -5.48 9.35 1.23
CA ALA A 154 -5.35 8.46 0.08
C ALA A 154 -6.36 8.78 -1.04
N ASP A 155 -7.58 9.17 -0.68
CA ASP A 155 -8.65 9.52 -1.62
C ASP A 155 -8.48 10.92 -2.24
N SER A 156 -7.74 11.81 -1.59
CA SER A 156 -7.43 13.14 -2.12
C SER A 156 -6.36 13.14 -3.21
N ILE A 157 -5.55 12.07 -3.32
CA ILE A 157 -4.48 11.95 -4.31
C ILE A 157 -5.01 11.24 -5.54
N THR A 158 -5.16 11.95 -6.67
CA THR A 158 -5.55 11.36 -7.95
C THR A 158 -4.34 11.02 -8.80
N PHE A 159 -4.45 10.05 -9.70
CA PHE A 159 -3.38 9.73 -10.64
C PHE A 159 -3.14 10.84 -11.67
N GLN A 160 -4.14 11.67 -11.96
CA GLN A 160 -3.96 12.87 -12.79
C GLN A 160 -2.98 13.85 -12.14
N GLN A 161 -3.14 14.14 -10.84
CA GLN A 161 -2.21 15.00 -10.09
C GLN A 161 -0.78 14.45 -10.08
N LEU A 162 -0.63 13.12 -9.99
CA LEU A 162 0.69 12.47 -10.01
C LEU A 162 1.36 12.60 -11.40
N VAL A 163 0.59 12.49 -12.48
CA VAL A 163 1.08 12.72 -13.85
C VAL A 163 1.54 14.17 -14.02
N GLU A 164 0.72 15.13 -13.60
CA GLU A 164 1.03 16.56 -13.67
C GLU A 164 2.31 16.90 -12.88
N ALA A 165 2.42 16.39 -11.66
CA ALA A 165 3.61 16.58 -10.83
C ALA A 165 4.89 15.97 -11.44
N SER A 166 4.77 14.91 -12.25
CA SER A 166 5.91 14.33 -12.94
C SER A 166 6.38 15.19 -14.13
N GLN A 167 5.46 15.82 -14.83
CA GLN A 167 5.75 16.70 -15.98
C GLN A 167 6.41 18.02 -15.53
N ASP A 168 5.99 18.59 -14.41
CA ASP A 168 6.56 19.83 -13.87
C ASP A 168 8.01 19.65 -13.43
N LYS A 169 8.36 18.49 -12.87
CA LYS A 169 9.77 18.15 -12.56
C LYS A 169 10.65 18.11 -13.79
N GLY A 170 10.15 17.59 -14.92
CA GLY A 170 10.87 17.57 -16.19
C GLY A 170 11.19 18.96 -16.73
N LYS A 171 10.33 19.96 -16.51
CA LYS A 171 10.54 21.35 -16.96
C LYS A 171 11.57 22.09 -16.12
N MET A 172 11.76 21.73 -14.85
CA MET A 172 12.67 22.45 -13.93
C MET A 172 14.16 22.11 -14.16
N TYR A 173 14.49 21.09 -14.94
CA TYR A 173 15.87 20.68 -15.24
C TYR A 173 16.38 21.22 -16.61
N TYR A 174 15.62 22.08 -17.30
CA TYR A 174 16.02 22.68 -18.59
C TYR A 174 16.14 24.21 -18.54
N ILE A 175 16.63 24.76 -17.40
CA ILE A 175 17.03 26.17 -17.33
C ILE A 175 18.50 26.25 -16.96
#